data_159baae32b8d427cf82e6595cd72a2f8
#
_entry.id   159baae32b8d427cf82e6595cd72a2f8
#
_cell.length_a   1.000
_cell.length_b   1.000
_cell.length_c   1.000
_cell.angle_alpha   90.00
_cell.angle_beta   90.00
_cell.angle_gamma   90.00
#
_symmetry.space_group_name_H-M   'P 1'
#
loop_
_entity.id
_entity.type
_entity.pdbx_description
1 polymer ?
#
loop_
_entity_poly.entity_id
_entity_poly.type
_entity_poly.pdbx_seq_one_letter_code
_entity_poly.pdbx_strand_id
1 'polypeptide(L)'
;MYGILVLAPLLFSSGCLFIEGISECQLVETFSKLINKSLIANQIEIVDTDGTAFYQFLMLFNSSDSTKRLPMKAAFITDEDQFTASKDKEYNLNELVKNNYAKLHLLREGINTGRVNGRINNMTAMSNRQPGIKICSGKKTLEYQICKANVFANKEMTKETWLYELIQQMNPNGMDKVDFYMSGLEDRDMNEDEQQNVALLMWKCLPGKAEFAQTLNSFLLDKNEESGDIKFTLPTYIQEAINYLIP
;
A
#
# COMPACT_ATOMS: atom_id res chain seq x y z
N MET A 1 18.98 2.64 23.90
CA MET A 1 18.86 1.19 24.20
C MET A 1 17.97 0.43 23.21
N TYR A 2 17.14 1.09 22.40
CA TYR A 2 16.27 0.45 21.38
C TYR A 2 17.01 -0.07 20.13
N GLY A 3 18.18 0.49 19.79
CA GLY A 3 18.90 0.13 18.56
C GLY A 3 19.51 -1.28 18.52
N ILE A 4 19.81 -1.90 19.67
CA ILE A 4 20.44 -3.22 19.72
C ILE A 4 19.41 -4.36 19.53
N LEU A 5 18.17 -4.17 19.97
CA LEU A 5 17.10 -5.17 19.84
C LEU A 5 16.64 -5.37 18.40
N VAL A 6 16.76 -4.35 17.55
CA VAL A 6 16.37 -4.42 16.12
C VAL A 6 17.47 -5.06 15.26
N LEU A 7 18.73 -4.98 15.67
CA LEU A 7 19.87 -5.49 14.87
C LEU A 7 20.06 -7.01 14.96
N ALA A 8 19.67 -7.63 16.07
CA ALA A 8 19.89 -9.08 16.24
C ALA A 8 19.09 -9.93 15.24
N PRO A 9 17.78 -9.73 15.02
CA PRO A 9 17.04 -10.45 13.99
C PRO A 9 17.59 -10.23 12.58
N LEU A 10 18.04 -9.01 12.26
CA LEU A 10 18.62 -8.68 10.95
C LEU A 10 19.83 -9.55 10.60
N LEU A 11 20.67 -9.88 11.59
CA LEU A 11 21.89 -10.67 11.38
C LEU A 11 21.63 -12.15 11.04
N PHE A 12 20.43 -12.65 11.34
CA PHE A 12 20.05 -14.05 11.11
C PHE A 12 19.04 -14.22 9.99
N SER A 13 18.61 -13.12 9.34
CA SER A 13 17.66 -13.16 8.25
C SER A 13 18.34 -13.36 6.88
N SER A 14 17.59 -13.91 5.93
CA SER A 14 18.01 -14.03 4.53
C SER A 14 17.84 -12.74 3.74
N GLY A 15 17.05 -11.82 4.26
CA GLY A 15 16.78 -10.50 3.70
C GLY A 15 15.88 -9.68 4.62
N CYS A 16 15.69 -8.41 4.30
CA CYS A 16 14.92 -7.49 5.12
C CYS A 16 13.90 -6.71 4.30
N LEU A 17 12.68 -6.59 4.83
CA LEU A 17 11.64 -5.71 4.32
C LEU A 17 11.42 -4.57 5.32
N PHE A 18 11.80 -3.36 4.94
CA PHE A 18 11.58 -2.14 5.73
C PHE A 18 10.27 -1.48 5.34
N ILE A 19 9.45 -1.14 6.33
CA ILE A 19 8.10 -0.58 6.19
C ILE A 19 7.94 0.67 7.03
N GLU A 20 6.94 1.52 6.71
CA GLU A 20 6.72 2.79 7.43
C GLU A 20 6.00 2.61 8.76
N GLY A 21 5.11 1.62 8.90
CA GLY A 21 4.34 1.52 10.12
C GLY A 21 3.37 0.35 10.22
N ILE A 22 2.43 0.50 11.15
CA ILE A 22 1.58 -0.59 11.64
C ILE A 22 0.69 -1.23 10.58
N SER A 23 0.21 -0.47 9.59
CA SER A 23 -0.67 -1.01 8.54
C SER A 23 0.07 -2.03 7.67
N GLU A 24 1.29 -1.67 7.24
CA GLU A 24 2.15 -2.55 6.48
C GLU A 24 2.56 -3.76 7.33
N CYS A 25 2.92 -3.54 8.61
CA CYS A 25 3.32 -4.59 9.53
C CYS A 25 2.25 -5.69 9.66
N GLN A 26 0.98 -5.30 9.70
CA GLN A 26 -0.14 -6.23 9.79
C GLN A 26 -0.43 -6.98 8.49
N LEU A 27 -0.13 -6.39 7.34
CA LEU A 27 -0.61 -6.88 6.04
C LEU A 27 0.44 -7.59 5.19
N VAL A 28 1.73 -7.20 5.28
CA VAL A 28 2.74 -7.65 4.30
C VAL A 28 2.99 -9.15 4.32
N GLU A 29 2.93 -9.81 5.49
CA GLU A 29 3.06 -11.26 5.56
C GLU A 29 1.85 -11.97 4.94
N THR A 30 0.63 -11.49 5.20
CA THR A 30 -0.59 -12.03 4.58
C THR A 30 -0.55 -11.83 3.06
N PHE A 31 -0.16 -10.66 2.60
CA PHE A 31 0.03 -10.38 1.18
C PHE A 31 1.05 -11.32 0.52
N SER A 32 2.15 -11.58 1.20
CA SER A 32 3.18 -12.49 0.70
C SER A 32 2.68 -13.94 0.58
N LYS A 33 1.85 -14.39 1.53
CA LYS A 33 1.22 -15.71 1.47
C LYS A 33 0.24 -15.84 0.30
N LEU A 34 -0.54 -14.78 0.00
CA LEU A 34 -1.48 -14.79 -1.13
C LEU A 34 -0.78 -15.02 -2.48
N ILE A 35 0.49 -14.68 -2.61
CA ILE A 35 1.30 -14.96 -3.81
C ILE A 35 2.27 -16.13 -3.62
N ASN A 36 2.04 -16.98 -2.62
CA ASN A 36 2.85 -18.16 -2.30
C ASN A 36 4.33 -17.85 -1.99
N LYS A 37 4.61 -16.68 -1.40
CA LYS A 37 5.97 -16.19 -1.08
C LYS A 37 6.04 -15.70 0.37
N SER A 38 5.62 -16.52 1.36
CA SER A 38 5.66 -16.15 2.78
C SER A 38 7.04 -15.56 3.15
N LEU A 39 7.04 -14.34 3.65
CA LEU A 39 8.26 -13.65 4.12
C LEU A 39 8.88 -14.41 5.29
N ILE A 40 8.05 -14.82 6.26
CA ILE A 40 8.50 -15.55 7.45
C ILE A 40 9.11 -16.91 7.06
N ALA A 41 8.45 -17.67 6.18
CA ALA A 41 8.97 -18.97 5.73
C ALA A 41 10.30 -18.87 4.98
N ASN A 42 10.55 -17.72 4.32
CA ASN A 42 11.80 -17.43 3.63
C ASN A 42 12.81 -16.66 4.48
N GLN A 43 12.57 -16.57 5.80
CA GLN A 43 13.47 -15.89 6.75
C GLN A 43 13.72 -14.41 6.38
N ILE A 44 12.71 -13.73 5.84
CA ILE A 44 12.75 -12.30 5.60
C ILE A 44 12.27 -11.56 6.84
N GLU A 45 13.12 -10.72 7.40
CA GLU A 45 12.78 -9.90 8.55
C GLU A 45 11.95 -8.68 8.12
N ILE A 46 10.81 -8.47 8.79
CA ILE A 46 9.95 -7.29 8.59
C ILE A 46 10.33 -6.27 9.65
N VAL A 47 10.82 -5.12 9.22
CA VAL A 47 11.32 -4.06 10.10
C VAL A 47 10.42 -2.83 9.99
N ASP A 48 9.65 -2.56 11.04
CA ASP A 48 8.92 -1.30 11.19
C ASP A 48 9.92 -0.20 11.55
N THR A 49 9.97 0.86 10.72
CA THR A 49 10.88 1.98 10.92
C THR A 49 10.28 3.11 11.75
N ASP A 50 9.04 2.92 12.23
CA ASP A 50 8.28 3.92 12.99
C ASP A 50 8.23 5.28 12.23
N GLY A 51 7.72 5.22 11.02
CA GLY A 51 7.63 6.34 10.09
C GLY A 51 8.74 6.35 9.02
N THR A 52 9.22 7.53 8.68
CA THR A 52 10.08 7.72 7.51
C THR A 52 11.59 7.66 7.77
N ALA A 53 12.01 7.06 8.88
CA ALA A 53 13.40 7.00 9.32
C ALA A 53 14.28 5.97 8.58
N PHE A 54 14.06 5.78 7.28
CA PHE A 54 14.72 4.75 6.46
C PHE A 54 16.23 4.95 6.29
N TYR A 55 16.75 6.18 6.34
CA TYR A 55 18.14 6.46 6.02
C TYR A 55 19.13 5.70 6.90
N GLN A 56 18.86 5.60 8.20
CA GLN A 56 19.73 4.88 9.13
C GLN A 56 19.85 3.39 8.79
N PHE A 57 18.75 2.78 8.32
CA PHE A 57 18.73 1.38 7.89
C PHE A 57 19.38 1.23 6.50
N LEU A 58 19.10 2.14 5.58
CA LEU A 58 19.70 2.14 4.26
C LEU A 58 21.24 2.17 4.31
N MET A 59 21.81 2.89 5.28
CA MET A 59 23.25 2.96 5.49
C MET A 59 23.89 1.60 5.81
N LEU A 60 23.15 0.65 6.38
CA LEU A 60 23.64 -0.71 6.67
C LEU A 60 23.94 -1.52 5.39
N PHE A 61 23.32 -1.16 4.28
CA PHE A 61 23.41 -1.88 3.00
C PHE A 61 24.14 -1.07 1.93
N ASN A 62 24.38 0.23 2.14
CA ASN A 62 24.83 1.18 1.10
C ASN A 62 26.35 1.42 1.08
N SER A 63 27.18 0.52 1.58
CA SER A 63 28.62 0.66 1.45
C SER A 63 29.12 0.11 0.10
N SER A 64 29.97 0.84 -0.60
CA SER A 64 30.70 0.33 -1.76
C SER A 64 31.71 -0.78 -1.40
N ASP A 65 32.19 -0.76 -0.15
CA ASP A 65 33.02 -1.80 0.42
C ASP A 65 32.13 -2.95 0.93
N SER A 66 32.22 -4.11 0.28
CA SER A 66 31.41 -5.28 0.63
C SER A 66 31.62 -5.80 2.05
N THR A 67 32.74 -5.48 2.68
CA THR A 67 33.03 -5.87 4.07
C THR A 67 32.36 -4.98 5.10
N LYS A 68 31.80 -3.84 4.67
CA LYS A 68 31.16 -2.82 5.51
C LYS A 68 29.66 -2.71 5.28
N ARG A 69 29.05 -3.63 4.56
CA ARG A 69 27.61 -3.70 4.35
C ARG A 69 27.07 -5.08 4.72
N LEU A 70 25.80 -5.15 5.09
CA LEU A 70 25.12 -6.43 5.29
C LEU A 70 25.03 -7.20 3.97
N PRO A 71 25.39 -8.49 3.94
CA PRO A 71 25.50 -9.29 2.71
C PRO A 71 24.16 -9.88 2.24
N MET A 72 23.04 -9.25 2.58
CA MET A 72 21.70 -9.71 2.23
C MET A 72 20.94 -8.66 1.44
N LYS A 73 19.81 -9.05 0.85
CA LYS A 73 18.90 -8.11 0.16
C LYS A 73 18.07 -7.30 1.14
N ALA A 74 17.82 -6.04 0.79
CA ALA A 74 16.93 -5.14 1.51
C ALA A 74 15.94 -4.49 0.55
N ALA A 75 14.64 -4.60 0.86
CA ALA A 75 13.60 -3.84 0.18
C ALA A 75 12.99 -2.82 1.14
N PHE A 76 12.63 -1.66 0.62
CA PHE A 76 12.02 -0.56 1.37
C PHE A 76 10.69 -0.22 0.73
N ILE A 77 9.63 -0.28 1.50
CA ILE A 77 8.27 0.09 1.10
C ILE A 77 7.94 1.44 1.73
N THR A 78 7.50 2.40 0.92
CA THR A 78 7.21 3.76 1.39
C THR A 78 6.12 4.42 0.55
N ASP A 79 5.46 5.42 1.11
CA ASP A 79 4.47 6.24 0.43
C ASP A 79 5.11 7.49 -0.20
N GLU A 80 4.73 7.83 -1.43
CA GLU A 80 5.21 9.04 -2.11
C GLU A 80 4.52 10.31 -1.60
N ASP A 81 3.39 10.17 -0.91
CA ASP A 81 2.61 11.29 -0.38
C ASP A 81 2.36 12.39 -1.44
N GLN A 82 1.93 12.00 -2.63
CA GLN A 82 1.76 12.89 -3.78
C GLN A 82 0.83 14.08 -3.48
N PHE A 83 0.03 13.97 -2.42
CA PHE A 83 -0.85 15.01 -1.97
C PHE A 83 -0.58 15.36 -0.50
N THR A 84 -0.53 16.65 -0.17
CA THR A 84 -0.36 17.10 1.21
C THR A 84 -1.64 16.92 2.02
N ALA A 85 -1.51 16.69 3.33
CA ALA A 85 -2.64 16.54 4.22
C ALA A 85 -3.62 17.73 4.21
N SER A 86 -3.15 18.96 3.93
CA SER A 86 -3.99 20.14 3.77
C SER A 86 -4.90 20.05 2.55
N LYS A 87 -4.39 19.53 1.45
CA LYS A 87 -5.19 19.31 0.23
C LYS A 87 -6.14 18.14 0.36
N ASP A 88 -5.75 17.07 1.07
CA ASP A 88 -6.63 15.95 1.37
C ASP A 88 -7.86 16.38 2.19
N LYS A 89 -7.74 17.38 3.06
CA LYS A 89 -8.87 17.93 3.83
C LYS A 89 -9.89 18.67 2.98
N GLU A 90 -9.48 19.26 1.87
CA GLU A 90 -10.39 19.91 0.93
C GLU A 90 -11.32 18.91 0.22
N TYR A 91 -10.97 17.63 0.23
CA TYR A 91 -11.70 16.54 -0.41
C TYR A 91 -12.30 15.58 0.62
N ASN A 92 -12.76 16.09 1.76
CA ASN A 92 -13.46 15.23 2.70
C ASN A 92 -14.78 14.74 2.06
N LEU A 93 -15.20 13.56 2.47
CA LEU A 93 -16.36 12.89 1.88
C LEU A 93 -17.64 13.72 2.01
N ASN A 94 -17.82 14.43 3.11
CA ASN A 94 -19.01 15.24 3.36
C ASN A 94 -19.16 16.41 2.38
N GLU A 95 -18.06 16.91 1.84
CA GLU A 95 -18.09 17.93 0.79
C GLU A 95 -18.29 17.33 -0.61
N LEU A 96 -17.78 16.15 -0.86
CA LEU A 96 -17.99 15.41 -2.12
C LEU A 96 -19.47 15.00 -2.32
N VAL A 97 -20.23 14.87 -1.20
CA VAL A 97 -21.64 14.43 -1.18
C VAL A 97 -22.62 15.37 -1.82
N LYS A 98 -22.30 16.64 -1.89
CA LYS A 98 -23.21 17.67 -2.45
C LYS A 98 -23.14 17.78 -3.97
N ASN A 99 -23.01 16.67 -4.69
CA ASN A 99 -22.91 16.58 -6.15
C ASN A 99 -21.68 17.25 -6.76
N ASN A 100 -20.59 17.44 -6.00
CA ASN A 100 -19.41 18.10 -6.52
C ASN A 100 -18.27 17.11 -6.79
N TYR A 101 -18.53 16.09 -7.60
CA TYR A 101 -17.50 15.14 -8.08
C TYR A 101 -16.41 15.81 -8.94
N ALA A 102 -16.58 17.08 -9.33
CA ALA A 102 -15.54 17.87 -9.99
C ALA A 102 -14.25 17.95 -9.17
N LYS A 103 -14.36 17.90 -7.83
CA LYS A 103 -13.19 17.85 -6.94
C LYS A 103 -12.43 16.53 -7.00
N LEU A 104 -13.10 15.41 -7.32
CA LEU A 104 -12.42 14.13 -7.54
C LEU A 104 -11.43 14.20 -8.68
N HIS A 105 -11.78 14.91 -9.77
CA HIS A 105 -10.87 15.13 -10.87
C HIS A 105 -9.59 15.84 -10.42
N LEU A 106 -9.69 16.89 -9.61
CA LEU A 106 -8.51 17.61 -9.10
C LEU A 106 -7.64 16.73 -8.20
N LEU A 107 -8.26 15.94 -7.32
CA LEU A 107 -7.53 15.01 -6.46
C LEU A 107 -6.81 13.94 -7.30
N ARG A 108 -7.50 13.35 -8.27
CA ARG A 108 -6.94 12.37 -9.21
C ARG A 108 -5.75 12.94 -9.98
N GLU A 109 -5.93 14.14 -10.57
CA GLU A 109 -4.88 14.84 -11.31
C GLU A 109 -3.68 15.12 -10.40
N GLY A 110 -3.90 15.60 -9.19
CA GLY A 110 -2.83 15.84 -8.20
C GLY A 110 -2.02 14.59 -7.87
N ILE A 111 -2.69 13.43 -7.72
CA ILE A 111 -2.01 12.15 -7.50
C ILE A 111 -1.25 11.68 -8.75
N ASN A 112 -1.81 11.86 -9.93
CA ASN A 112 -1.21 11.38 -11.17
C ASN A 112 -0.02 12.23 -11.63
N THR A 113 -0.09 13.56 -11.43
CA THR A 113 0.92 14.53 -11.88
C THR A 113 1.85 15.02 -10.78
N GLY A 114 1.59 14.64 -9.54
CA GLY A 114 2.40 15.01 -8.38
C GLY A 114 3.86 14.59 -8.53
N ARG A 115 4.77 15.39 -8.00
CA ARG A 115 6.21 15.08 -8.02
C ARG A 115 6.54 14.10 -6.91
N VAL A 116 7.38 13.12 -7.22
CA VAL A 116 7.93 12.21 -6.24
C VAL A 116 8.65 12.98 -5.13
N ASN A 117 8.41 12.61 -3.89
CA ASN A 117 9.00 13.23 -2.72
C ASN A 117 10.54 13.21 -2.81
N GLY A 118 11.19 14.30 -2.40
CA GLY A 118 12.65 14.40 -2.39
C GLY A 118 13.34 13.32 -1.56
N ARG A 119 12.71 12.84 -0.49
CA ARG A 119 13.16 11.70 0.30
C ARG A 119 13.32 10.45 -0.56
N ILE A 120 12.29 10.09 -1.31
CA ILE A 120 12.29 8.89 -2.16
C ILE A 120 13.31 9.01 -3.28
N ASN A 121 13.42 10.19 -3.91
CA ASN A 121 14.45 10.44 -4.91
C ASN A 121 15.86 10.21 -4.35
N ASN A 122 16.13 10.69 -3.13
CA ASN A 122 17.42 10.49 -2.46
C ASN A 122 17.66 9.01 -2.11
N MET A 123 16.65 8.32 -1.56
CA MET A 123 16.75 6.88 -1.27
C MET A 123 17.02 6.08 -2.54
N THR A 124 16.30 6.37 -3.63
CA THR A 124 16.50 5.74 -4.93
C THR A 124 17.88 6.00 -5.50
N ALA A 125 18.37 7.23 -5.42
CA ALA A 125 19.72 7.58 -5.85
C ALA A 125 20.81 6.84 -5.05
N MET A 126 20.59 6.62 -3.75
CA MET A 126 21.45 5.80 -2.92
C MET A 126 21.37 4.32 -3.29
N SER A 127 20.19 3.78 -3.55
CA SER A 127 19.96 2.37 -3.87
C SER A 127 20.53 1.98 -5.25
N ASN A 128 20.45 2.86 -6.24
CA ASN A 128 20.94 2.58 -7.61
C ASN A 128 22.43 2.24 -7.69
N ARG A 129 23.18 2.52 -6.62
CA ARG A 129 24.61 2.20 -6.52
C ARG A 129 24.89 0.81 -5.93
N GLN A 130 23.87 0.13 -5.42
CA GLN A 130 24.02 -1.10 -4.65
C GLN A 130 23.01 -2.17 -5.13
N PRO A 131 23.49 -3.30 -5.65
CA PRO A 131 22.61 -4.35 -6.20
C PRO A 131 21.73 -5.04 -5.13
N GLY A 132 22.07 -4.87 -3.85
CA GLY A 132 21.35 -5.48 -2.73
C GLY A 132 20.17 -4.66 -2.19
N ILE A 133 19.83 -3.51 -2.80
CA ILE A 133 18.80 -2.59 -2.29
C ILE A 133 17.73 -2.33 -3.35
N LYS A 134 16.46 -2.42 -2.96
CA LYS A 134 15.30 -2.04 -3.77
C LYS A 134 14.41 -1.06 -3.01
N ILE A 135 14.11 0.09 -3.63
CA ILE A 135 13.10 1.03 -3.12
C ILE A 135 11.82 0.83 -3.91
N CYS A 136 10.71 0.60 -3.23
CA CYS A 136 9.39 0.41 -3.79
C CYS A 136 8.44 1.43 -3.18
N SER A 137 7.77 2.25 -3.99
CA SER A 137 6.89 3.30 -3.49
C SER A 137 5.51 3.28 -4.13
N GLY A 138 4.50 3.56 -3.29
CA GLY A 138 3.15 3.82 -3.73
C GLY A 138 2.90 5.32 -3.91
N LYS A 139 2.17 5.73 -4.95
CA LYS A 139 1.91 7.16 -5.24
C LYS A 139 1.18 7.92 -4.13
N LYS A 140 0.41 7.19 -3.32
CA LYS A 140 -0.34 7.71 -2.18
C LYS A 140 -0.22 6.70 -1.03
N THR A 141 -1.12 6.69 -0.07
CA THR A 141 -1.06 5.75 1.07
C THR A 141 -1.31 4.30 0.64
N LEU A 142 -0.87 3.33 1.45
CA LEU A 142 -1.11 1.91 1.24
C LEU A 142 -2.60 1.63 1.03
N GLU A 143 -3.48 2.21 1.84
CA GLU A 143 -4.93 2.00 1.77
C GLU A 143 -5.50 2.43 0.40
N TYR A 144 -5.06 3.59 -0.11
CA TYR A 144 -5.45 4.01 -1.45
C TYR A 144 -4.95 3.04 -2.53
N GLN A 145 -3.72 2.58 -2.41
CA GLN A 145 -3.14 1.64 -3.39
C GLN A 145 -3.87 0.29 -3.37
N ILE A 146 -4.33 -0.17 -2.20
CA ILE A 146 -5.19 -1.37 -2.08
C ILE A 146 -6.51 -1.13 -2.80
N CYS A 147 -7.20 -0.03 -2.52
CA CYS A 147 -8.45 0.31 -3.20
C CYS A 147 -8.25 0.37 -4.72
N LYS A 148 -7.22 1.08 -5.18
CA LYS A 148 -6.91 1.23 -6.60
C LYS A 148 -6.65 -0.11 -7.28
N ALA A 149 -5.75 -0.94 -6.73
CA ALA A 149 -5.40 -2.22 -7.33
C ALA A 149 -6.62 -3.13 -7.50
N ASN A 150 -7.52 -3.16 -6.51
CA ASN A 150 -8.67 -4.04 -6.51
C ASN A 150 -9.86 -3.50 -7.31
N VAL A 151 -10.04 -2.19 -7.40
CA VAL A 151 -11.01 -1.57 -8.33
C VAL A 151 -10.58 -1.78 -9.79
N PHE A 152 -9.28 -1.60 -10.10
CA PHE A 152 -8.76 -1.78 -11.46
C PHE A 152 -8.75 -3.24 -11.93
N ALA A 153 -8.63 -4.19 -11.00
CA ALA A 153 -8.71 -5.62 -11.32
C ALA A 153 -10.15 -6.08 -11.65
N ASN A 154 -11.16 -5.34 -11.21
CA ASN A 154 -12.59 -5.65 -11.38
C ASN A 154 -13.27 -4.51 -12.14
N LYS A 155 -13.20 -4.53 -13.47
CA LYS A 155 -13.79 -3.50 -14.34
C LYS A 155 -15.32 -3.37 -14.18
N GLU A 156 -15.97 -4.47 -13.88
CA GLU A 156 -17.40 -4.56 -13.55
C GLU A 156 -17.58 -4.47 -12.03
N MET A 157 -17.15 -3.38 -11.40
CA MET A 157 -17.28 -3.27 -9.97
C MET A 157 -18.74 -3.26 -9.54
N THR A 158 -19.22 -4.45 -9.27
CA THR A 158 -20.55 -4.68 -8.69
C THR A 158 -20.46 -4.58 -7.17
N LYS A 159 -21.61 -4.37 -6.51
CA LYS A 159 -21.76 -4.42 -5.05
C LYS A 159 -21.37 -5.80 -4.46
N GLU A 160 -21.08 -6.77 -5.29
CA GLU A 160 -20.68 -8.14 -4.95
C GLU A 160 -19.15 -8.32 -4.83
N THR A 161 -18.36 -7.26 -5.00
CA THR A 161 -16.91 -7.37 -4.79
C THR A 161 -16.58 -7.39 -3.30
N TRP A 162 -15.65 -8.26 -2.90
CA TRP A 162 -15.22 -8.39 -1.50
C TRP A 162 -14.78 -7.06 -0.88
N LEU A 163 -14.12 -6.19 -1.65
CA LEU A 163 -13.66 -4.88 -1.15
C LEU A 163 -14.85 -3.95 -0.86
N TYR A 164 -15.87 -3.96 -1.73
CA TYR A 164 -17.10 -3.21 -1.51
C TYR A 164 -17.80 -3.69 -0.24
N GLU A 165 -18.01 -5.00 -0.10
CA GLU A 165 -18.66 -5.59 1.08
C GLU A 165 -17.91 -5.28 2.37
N LEU A 166 -16.57 -5.42 2.35
CA LEU A 166 -15.72 -5.11 3.51
C LEU A 166 -15.87 -3.66 3.95
N ILE A 167 -15.78 -2.71 3.00
CA ILE A 167 -15.90 -1.27 3.33
C ILE A 167 -17.33 -0.91 3.71
N GLN A 168 -18.33 -1.53 3.09
CA GLN A 168 -19.75 -1.34 3.44
C GLN A 168 -20.03 -1.75 4.89
N GLN A 169 -19.43 -2.85 5.36
CA GLN A 169 -19.56 -3.29 6.76
C GLN A 169 -18.89 -2.30 7.72
N MET A 170 -17.75 -1.73 7.35
CA MET A 170 -17.00 -0.79 8.18
C MET A 170 -17.62 0.62 8.20
N ASN A 171 -18.16 1.10 7.10
CA ASN A 171 -18.69 2.45 6.94
C ASN A 171 -19.86 2.51 5.95
N PRO A 172 -21.04 2.01 6.31
CA PRO A 172 -22.21 1.98 5.43
C PRO A 172 -22.59 3.39 4.92
N ASN A 173 -22.61 4.40 5.80
CA ASN A 173 -22.98 5.77 5.42
C ASN A 173 -21.98 6.41 4.43
N GLY A 174 -20.72 6.01 4.47
CA GLY A 174 -19.71 6.43 3.51
C GLY A 174 -19.97 5.79 2.14
N MET A 175 -20.33 4.52 2.13
CA MET A 175 -20.54 3.75 0.90
C MET A 175 -21.79 4.19 0.12
N ASP A 176 -22.82 4.76 0.75
CA ASP A 176 -23.96 5.37 0.05
C ASP A 176 -23.51 6.40 -1.02
N LYS A 177 -22.35 7.02 -0.82
CA LYS A 177 -21.77 8.01 -1.74
C LYS A 177 -21.04 7.36 -2.90
N VAL A 178 -20.41 6.23 -2.66
CA VAL A 178 -19.85 5.38 -3.73
C VAL A 178 -20.99 4.89 -4.61
N ASP A 179 -22.07 4.42 -3.99
CA ASP A 179 -23.27 3.96 -4.68
C ASP A 179 -23.92 5.04 -5.53
N PHE A 180 -24.06 6.24 -4.97
CA PHE A 180 -24.61 7.37 -5.71
C PHE A 180 -23.73 7.74 -6.92
N TYR A 181 -22.39 7.75 -6.75
CA TYR A 181 -21.49 7.96 -7.88
C TYR A 181 -21.63 6.87 -8.94
N MET A 182 -21.60 5.60 -8.52
CA MET A 182 -21.71 4.45 -9.42
C MET A 182 -23.06 4.41 -10.18
N SER A 183 -24.16 4.78 -9.53
CA SER A 183 -25.49 4.84 -10.16
C SER A 183 -25.59 5.89 -11.27
N GLY A 184 -24.71 6.86 -11.29
CA GLY A 184 -24.60 7.87 -12.35
C GLY A 184 -23.72 7.44 -13.54
N LEU A 185 -23.04 6.30 -13.44
CA LEU A 185 -22.28 5.72 -14.55
C LEU A 185 -23.22 4.95 -15.47
N GLU A 186 -22.87 4.93 -16.76
CA GLU A 186 -23.61 4.10 -17.73
C GLU A 186 -23.41 2.61 -17.43
N ASP A 187 -24.35 1.79 -17.87
CA ASP A 187 -24.29 0.33 -17.73
C ASP A 187 -23.26 -0.28 -18.72
N ARG A 188 -22.01 0.03 -18.46
CA ARG A 188 -20.83 -0.40 -19.21
C ARG A 188 -19.62 -0.50 -18.29
N ASP A 189 -18.56 -1.09 -18.76
CA ASP A 189 -17.26 -1.10 -18.08
C ASP A 189 -16.79 0.33 -17.78
N MET A 190 -16.34 0.55 -16.56
CA MET A 190 -15.71 1.82 -16.15
C MET A 190 -14.42 2.05 -16.92
N ASN A 191 -14.22 3.27 -17.39
CA ASN A 191 -12.92 3.71 -17.89
C ASN A 191 -11.94 3.93 -16.73
N GLU A 192 -10.65 4.15 -17.04
CA GLU A 192 -9.60 4.30 -16.02
C GLU A 192 -9.86 5.47 -15.06
N ASP A 193 -10.42 6.57 -15.56
CA ASP A 193 -10.74 7.74 -14.75
C ASP A 193 -11.87 7.45 -13.75
N GLU A 194 -12.89 6.74 -14.20
CA GLU A 194 -14.02 6.32 -13.37
C GLU A 194 -13.56 5.31 -12.31
N GLN A 195 -12.76 4.33 -12.69
CA GLN A 195 -12.15 3.38 -11.75
C GLN A 195 -11.32 4.09 -10.68
N GLN A 196 -10.51 5.07 -11.08
CA GLN A 196 -9.71 5.83 -10.12
C GLN A 196 -10.59 6.70 -9.20
N ASN A 197 -11.68 7.26 -9.71
CA ASN A 197 -12.64 8.01 -8.90
C ASN A 197 -13.33 7.10 -7.86
N VAL A 198 -13.76 5.89 -8.25
CA VAL A 198 -14.32 4.90 -7.33
C VAL A 198 -13.29 4.51 -6.27
N ALA A 199 -12.04 4.23 -6.66
CA ALA A 199 -10.96 3.93 -5.72
C ALA A 199 -10.70 5.06 -4.71
N LEU A 200 -10.76 6.31 -5.15
CA LEU A 200 -10.63 7.49 -4.29
C LEU A 200 -11.80 7.62 -3.31
N LEU A 201 -13.03 7.40 -3.77
CA LEU A 201 -14.21 7.42 -2.91
C LEU A 201 -14.15 6.32 -1.86
N MET A 202 -13.82 5.08 -2.26
CA MET A 202 -13.67 3.97 -1.34
C MET A 202 -12.56 4.23 -0.31
N TRP A 203 -11.41 4.72 -0.73
CA TRP A 203 -10.34 5.12 0.18
C TRP A 203 -10.79 6.16 1.20
N LYS A 204 -11.60 7.14 0.79
CA LYS A 204 -12.16 8.15 1.71
C LYS A 204 -13.24 7.60 2.64
N CYS A 205 -13.80 6.44 2.34
CA CYS A 205 -14.74 5.73 3.22
C CYS A 205 -14.05 4.90 4.30
N LEU A 206 -12.75 4.63 4.15
CA LEU A 206 -12.04 3.79 5.11
C LEU A 206 -12.00 4.44 6.50
N PRO A 207 -12.06 3.63 7.55
CA PRO A 207 -11.84 4.09 8.93
C PRO A 207 -10.36 4.43 9.16
N GLY A 208 -9.95 4.49 10.41
CA GLY A 208 -8.53 4.66 10.75
C GLY A 208 -7.64 3.58 10.13
N LYS A 209 -6.40 3.94 9.75
CA LYS A 209 -5.46 3.05 9.05
C LYS A 209 -5.28 1.69 9.73
N ALA A 210 -5.06 1.69 11.05
CA ALA A 210 -4.84 0.45 11.81
C ALA A 210 -6.10 -0.43 11.86
N GLU A 211 -7.28 0.16 12.00
CA GLU A 211 -8.55 -0.55 11.99
C GLU A 211 -8.82 -1.21 10.63
N PHE A 212 -8.61 -0.48 9.55
CA PHE A 212 -8.73 -1.03 8.21
C PHE A 212 -7.74 -2.18 7.98
N ALA A 213 -6.47 -1.99 8.33
CA ALA A 213 -5.45 -3.02 8.15
C ALA A 213 -5.77 -4.30 8.94
N GLN A 214 -6.21 -4.16 10.19
CA GLN A 214 -6.59 -5.29 11.03
C GLN A 214 -7.80 -6.04 10.45
N THR A 215 -8.84 -5.32 10.04
CA THR A 215 -10.06 -5.93 9.48
C THR A 215 -9.77 -6.62 8.15
N LEU A 216 -9.00 -5.96 7.28
CA LEU A 216 -8.57 -6.55 6.01
C LEU A 216 -7.72 -7.79 6.23
N ASN A 217 -6.77 -7.76 7.17
CA ASN A 217 -5.93 -8.92 7.48
C ASN A 217 -6.75 -10.13 7.91
N SER A 218 -7.69 -9.94 8.84
CA SER A 218 -8.59 -11.01 9.30
C SER A 218 -9.43 -11.54 8.16
N PHE A 219 -10.03 -10.65 7.35
CA PHE A 219 -10.82 -11.04 6.19
C PHE A 219 -10.03 -11.89 5.18
N LEU A 220 -8.80 -11.48 4.86
CA LEU A 220 -7.96 -12.21 3.91
C LEU A 220 -7.53 -13.59 4.44
N LEU A 221 -7.27 -13.72 5.74
CA LEU A 221 -6.93 -14.99 6.37
C LEU A 221 -8.13 -15.94 6.37
N ASP A 222 -9.30 -15.47 6.80
CA ASP A 222 -10.52 -16.28 6.85
C ASP A 222 -10.93 -16.80 5.45
N LYS A 223 -10.92 -15.92 4.46
CA LYS A 223 -11.25 -16.29 3.07
C LYS A 223 -10.24 -17.23 2.45
N ASN A 224 -8.96 -17.07 2.73
CA ASN A 224 -7.93 -17.97 2.23
C ASN A 224 -8.09 -19.38 2.80
N GLU A 225 -8.52 -19.50 4.06
CA GLU A 225 -8.81 -20.80 4.70
C GLU A 225 -10.08 -21.44 4.14
N GLU A 226 -11.14 -20.65 3.87
CA GLU A 226 -12.45 -21.15 3.41
C GLU A 226 -12.44 -21.63 1.95
N SER A 227 -11.84 -20.86 1.04
CA SER A 227 -12.00 -21.07 -0.41
C SER A 227 -10.71 -21.20 -1.19
N GLY A 228 -9.60 -20.78 -0.65
CA GLY A 228 -8.29 -20.78 -1.34
C GLY A 228 -8.21 -19.88 -2.59
N ASP A 229 -9.26 -19.14 -2.93
CA ASP A 229 -9.38 -18.39 -4.19
C ASP A 229 -9.95 -16.98 -3.96
N ILE A 230 -9.20 -16.16 -3.20
CA ILE A 230 -9.53 -14.74 -3.09
C ILE A 230 -9.00 -14.02 -4.32
N LYS A 231 -9.89 -13.38 -5.07
CA LYS A 231 -9.51 -12.45 -6.14
C LYS A 231 -9.00 -11.13 -5.55
N PHE A 232 -7.94 -11.19 -4.75
CA PHE A 232 -7.26 -10.03 -4.21
C PHE A 232 -6.07 -9.66 -5.09
N THR A 233 -5.99 -8.40 -5.48
CA THR A 233 -4.86 -7.88 -6.27
C THR A 233 -3.94 -7.07 -5.36
N LEU A 234 -2.71 -7.52 -5.22
CA LEU A 234 -1.71 -6.78 -4.47
C LEU A 234 -1.36 -5.46 -5.16
N PRO A 235 -1.15 -4.38 -4.41
CA PRO A 235 -0.51 -3.19 -4.96
C PRO A 235 0.86 -3.54 -5.57
N THR A 236 1.10 -3.07 -6.78
CA THR A 236 2.28 -3.45 -7.58
C THR A 236 3.60 -3.23 -6.84
N TYR A 237 3.75 -2.12 -6.14
CA TYR A 237 5.00 -1.80 -5.42
C TYR A 237 5.28 -2.76 -4.25
N ILE A 238 4.22 -3.27 -3.59
CA ILE A 238 4.34 -4.32 -2.55
C ILE A 238 4.78 -5.64 -3.19
N GLN A 239 4.11 -6.02 -4.28
CA GLN A 239 4.45 -7.24 -5.02
C GLN A 239 5.89 -7.20 -5.55
N GLU A 240 6.34 -6.06 -6.04
CA GLU A 240 7.73 -5.86 -6.49
C GLU A 240 8.73 -6.04 -5.35
N ALA A 241 8.43 -5.51 -4.16
CA ALA A 241 9.31 -5.66 -2.99
C ALA A 241 9.43 -7.14 -2.58
N ILE A 242 8.30 -7.85 -2.49
CA ILE A 242 8.29 -9.28 -2.16
C ILE A 242 9.03 -10.10 -3.21
N ASN A 243 8.75 -9.87 -4.50
CA ASN A 243 9.42 -10.59 -5.60
C ASN A 243 10.92 -10.32 -5.68
N TYR A 244 11.37 -9.14 -5.25
CA TYR A 244 12.80 -8.82 -5.18
C TYR A 244 13.50 -9.61 -4.07
N LEU A 245 12.87 -9.74 -2.91
CA LEU A 245 13.43 -10.46 -1.77
C LEU A 245 13.39 -11.98 -1.99
N ILE A 246 12.27 -12.47 -2.54
CA ILE A 246 12.02 -13.90 -2.78
C ILE A 246 11.81 -14.08 -4.30
N PRO A 247 12.88 -14.40 -5.04
CA PRO A 247 12.83 -14.55 -6.51
C PRO A 247 12.00 -15.74 -6.99
#